data_ac4233c3610ff1e911da0d2467e9b686
#
_entry.id   ac4233c3610ff1e911da0d2467e9b686
#
_cell.length_a   1.000
_cell.length_b   1.000
_cell.length_c   1.000
_cell.angle_alpha   90.00
_cell.angle_beta   90.00
_cell.angle_gamma   90.00
#
_symmetry.space_group_name_H-M   'P 1'
#
loop_
_entity.id
_entity.type
_entity.pdbx_description
1 polymer ?
#
loop_
_entity_poly.entity_id
_entity_poly.type
_entity_poly.pdbx_seq_one_letter_code
_entity_poly.pdbx_strand_id
1 'polypeptide(L)'
;LNERESALNYDSTCVMLYTSGTTGRPKGVVLSNANIIETAKTTCEFDDLKKTDEIVAYLPMAWIGDFIFSVGQAMWSGFCVNCPESADTLSTDLREIGPTYYFAPPRVFEMQLTNVMIRMEDSGRFKKWLFDYFMEHARHVGGDILDGKPVGFGSRIKYLLGELAIYGPLKNTLGLSKVRVGYTAGEAIGPEIFEFYRSLGINLKQLYGQTEASVYITQQPDGEVR
;
A
#
# COMPACT_ATOMS: atom_id res chain seq x y z
N LEU A 1 -1.01 -31.13 -21.03
CA LEU A 1 -1.64 -29.84 -20.66
C LEU A 1 -3.16 -29.96 -20.72
N ASN A 2 -3.75 -30.33 -21.83
CA ASN A 2 -5.21 -30.37 -22.05
C ASN A 2 -6.01 -31.22 -21.05
N GLU A 3 -5.47 -32.37 -20.61
CA GLU A 3 -6.13 -33.23 -19.61
C GLU A 3 -6.16 -32.59 -18.22
N ARG A 4 -5.10 -31.84 -17.84
CA ARG A 4 -5.07 -31.11 -16.57
C ARG A 4 -5.95 -29.88 -16.59
N GLU A 5 -5.98 -29.16 -17.70
CA GLU A 5 -6.83 -27.99 -17.87
C GLU A 5 -8.32 -28.38 -17.81
N SER A 6 -8.70 -29.49 -18.43
CA SER A 6 -10.08 -29.97 -18.39
C SER A 6 -10.55 -30.49 -17.03
N ALA A 7 -9.62 -30.81 -16.15
CA ALA A 7 -9.90 -31.22 -14.76
C ALA A 7 -10.03 -30.05 -13.78
N LEU A 8 -9.63 -28.84 -14.18
CA LEU A 8 -9.73 -27.66 -13.32
C LEU A 8 -11.17 -27.13 -13.30
N ASN A 9 -11.63 -26.78 -12.13
CA ASN A 9 -12.91 -26.12 -11.92
C ASN A 9 -12.79 -25.05 -10.83
N TYR A 10 -13.87 -24.32 -10.59
CA TYR A 10 -13.92 -23.25 -9.59
C TYR A 10 -13.61 -23.74 -8.18
N ASP A 11 -14.00 -24.97 -7.84
CA ASP A 11 -13.82 -25.55 -6.50
C ASP A 11 -12.45 -26.23 -6.33
N SER A 12 -11.68 -26.38 -7.43
CA SER A 12 -10.32 -26.93 -7.34
C SER A 12 -9.44 -26.07 -6.45
N THR A 13 -8.59 -26.72 -5.66
CA THR A 13 -7.59 -26.04 -4.82
C THR A 13 -6.64 -25.22 -5.68
N CYS A 14 -6.60 -23.91 -5.43
CA CYS A 14 -5.66 -23.00 -6.07
C CYS A 14 -4.34 -22.96 -5.29
N VAL A 15 -4.42 -22.73 -3.98
CA VAL A 15 -3.24 -22.57 -3.12
C VAL A 15 -3.51 -23.08 -1.72
N MET A 16 -2.47 -23.57 -1.07
CA MET A 16 -2.47 -23.90 0.34
C MET A 16 -1.42 -23.06 1.07
N LEU A 17 -1.86 -22.27 2.04
CA LEU A 17 -1.02 -21.38 2.81
C LEU A 17 -1.03 -21.76 4.29
N TYR A 18 0.16 -21.82 4.89
CA TYR A 18 0.29 -22.19 6.29
C TYR A 18 0.27 -20.96 7.19
N THR A 19 -0.59 -20.98 8.20
CA THR A 19 -0.65 -19.99 9.28
C THR A 19 -0.09 -20.58 10.56
N SER A 20 0.43 -19.71 11.45
CA SER A 20 0.98 -20.14 12.75
C SER A 20 -0.05 -20.81 13.67
N GLY A 21 -1.34 -20.61 13.41
CA GLY A 21 -2.44 -21.13 14.20
C GLY A 21 -2.43 -20.62 15.66
N THR A 22 -3.60 -20.40 16.23
CA THR A 22 -3.76 -19.98 17.64
C THR A 22 -3.39 -21.07 18.64
N THR A 23 -3.27 -22.32 18.18
CA THR A 23 -2.97 -23.51 19.01
C THR A 23 -1.50 -23.93 18.96
N GLY A 24 -0.64 -23.13 18.35
CA GLY A 24 0.81 -23.39 18.26
C GLY A 24 1.25 -24.40 17.20
N ARG A 25 0.32 -25.09 16.52
CA ARG A 25 0.63 -25.93 15.36
C ARG A 25 0.25 -25.22 14.08
N PRO A 26 1.13 -25.18 13.05
CA PRO A 26 0.77 -24.61 11.74
C PRO A 26 -0.46 -25.29 11.15
N LYS A 27 -1.36 -24.49 10.60
CA LYS A 27 -2.57 -24.95 9.91
C LYS A 27 -2.50 -24.57 8.45
N GLY A 28 -2.73 -25.52 7.54
CA GLY A 28 -2.84 -25.27 6.11
C GLY A 28 -4.23 -24.73 5.78
N VAL A 29 -4.29 -23.51 5.32
CA VAL A 29 -5.51 -22.91 4.78
C VAL A 29 -5.57 -23.24 3.31
N VAL A 30 -6.63 -23.93 2.88
CA VAL A 30 -6.88 -24.30 1.49
C VAL A 30 -7.82 -23.28 0.87
N LEU A 31 -7.37 -22.64 -0.20
CA LEU A 31 -8.17 -21.69 -0.96
C LEU A 31 -8.41 -22.24 -2.38
N SER A 32 -9.66 -22.16 -2.83
CA SER A 32 -10.06 -22.59 -4.15
C SER A 32 -9.77 -21.55 -5.24
N ASN A 33 -9.87 -21.94 -6.49
CA ASN A 33 -9.84 -21.03 -7.62
C ASN A 33 -10.92 -19.94 -7.48
N ALA A 34 -12.13 -20.32 -7.04
CA ALA A 34 -13.21 -19.38 -6.79
C ALA A 34 -12.80 -18.31 -5.77
N ASN A 35 -12.21 -18.71 -4.64
CA ASN A 35 -11.78 -17.75 -3.62
C ASN A 35 -10.82 -16.70 -4.18
N ILE A 36 -9.82 -17.13 -4.96
CA ILE A 36 -8.80 -16.23 -5.49
C ILE A 36 -9.38 -15.34 -6.61
N ILE A 37 -10.14 -15.91 -7.53
CA ILE A 37 -10.72 -15.18 -8.68
C ILE A 37 -11.73 -14.13 -8.20
N GLU A 38 -12.67 -14.50 -7.34
CA GLU A 38 -13.69 -13.55 -6.85
C GLU A 38 -13.08 -12.44 -5.99
N THR A 39 -12.09 -12.77 -5.16
CA THR A 39 -11.37 -11.75 -4.40
C THR A 39 -10.61 -10.80 -5.32
N ALA A 40 -9.86 -11.32 -6.28
CA ALA A 40 -9.11 -10.51 -7.23
C ALA A 40 -10.03 -9.60 -8.04
N LYS A 41 -11.13 -10.15 -8.60
CA LYS A 41 -12.12 -9.40 -9.36
C LYS A 41 -12.70 -8.25 -8.55
N THR A 42 -13.29 -8.56 -7.39
CA THR A 42 -14.01 -7.59 -6.57
C THR A 42 -13.09 -6.45 -6.10
N THR A 43 -11.86 -6.79 -5.69
CA THR A 43 -10.91 -5.80 -5.19
C THR A 43 -10.28 -4.97 -6.31
N CYS A 44 -10.07 -5.55 -7.50
CA CYS A 44 -9.65 -4.78 -8.66
C CYS A 44 -10.72 -3.77 -9.11
N GLU A 45 -11.99 -4.19 -9.11
CA GLU A 45 -13.12 -3.31 -9.43
C GLU A 45 -13.28 -2.20 -8.39
N PHE A 46 -13.11 -2.52 -7.09
CA PHE A 46 -13.22 -1.54 -6.00
C PHE A 46 -12.18 -0.43 -6.09
N ASP A 47 -10.93 -0.74 -6.43
CA ASP A 47 -9.83 0.22 -6.51
C ASP A 47 -9.59 0.74 -7.95
N ASP A 48 -10.43 0.35 -8.90
CA ASP A 48 -10.28 0.66 -10.34
C ASP A 48 -8.85 0.37 -10.83
N LEU A 49 -8.36 -0.86 -10.53
CA LEU A 49 -7.02 -1.27 -10.94
C LEU A 49 -6.96 -1.51 -12.45
N LYS A 50 -5.90 -0.99 -13.08
CA LYS A 50 -5.73 -0.96 -14.55
C LYS A 50 -4.43 -1.61 -14.98
N LYS A 51 -4.35 -1.95 -16.25
CA LYS A 51 -3.11 -2.45 -16.89
C LYS A 51 -1.92 -1.48 -16.79
N THR A 52 -2.20 -0.21 -16.53
CA THR A 52 -1.19 0.84 -16.35
C THR A 52 -0.70 0.95 -14.90
N ASP A 53 -1.30 0.21 -13.98
CA ASP A 53 -0.83 0.18 -12.60
C ASP A 53 0.44 -0.67 -12.48
N GLU A 54 1.22 -0.38 -11.47
CA GLU A 54 2.46 -1.07 -11.15
C GLU A 54 2.53 -1.35 -9.65
N ILE A 55 2.96 -2.57 -9.29
CA ILE A 55 3.22 -2.97 -7.91
C ILE A 55 4.67 -3.46 -7.77
N VAL A 56 5.23 -3.32 -6.57
CA VAL A 56 6.49 -3.97 -6.20
C VAL A 56 6.18 -5.12 -5.25
N ALA A 57 6.40 -6.35 -5.71
CA ALA A 57 6.19 -7.58 -4.95
C ALA A 57 7.46 -7.91 -4.16
N TYR A 58 7.48 -7.55 -2.88
CA TYR A 58 8.64 -7.73 -2.01
C TYR A 58 8.33 -8.51 -0.73
N LEU A 59 7.06 -8.73 -0.45
CA LEU A 59 6.63 -9.49 0.70
C LEU A 59 6.71 -11.00 0.40
N PRO A 60 6.77 -11.87 1.42
CA PRO A 60 6.78 -13.31 1.18
C PRO A 60 5.52 -13.77 0.45
N MET A 61 5.66 -14.43 -0.68
CA MET A 61 4.53 -14.99 -1.45
C MET A 61 3.74 -16.06 -0.65
N ALA A 62 4.32 -16.59 0.42
CA ALA A 62 3.63 -17.44 1.37
C ALA A 62 2.57 -16.70 2.22
N TRP A 63 2.58 -15.38 2.20
CA TRP A 63 1.55 -14.56 2.82
C TRP A 63 0.42 -14.32 1.81
N ILE A 64 -0.79 -14.59 2.23
CA ILE A 64 -1.97 -14.43 1.36
C ILE A 64 -2.08 -12.99 0.80
N GLY A 65 -1.64 -11.97 1.57
CA GLY A 65 -1.60 -10.60 1.11
C GLY A 65 -0.78 -10.46 -0.16
N ASP A 66 0.51 -10.86 -0.13
CA ASP A 66 1.35 -10.75 -1.31
C ASP A 66 0.82 -11.60 -2.48
N PHE A 67 0.36 -12.81 -2.19
CA PHE A 67 -0.21 -13.70 -3.23
C PHE A 67 -1.41 -13.06 -3.94
N ILE A 68 -2.33 -12.44 -3.20
CA ILE A 68 -3.49 -11.76 -3.82
C ILE A 68 -3.05 -10.50 -4.58
N PHE A 69 -2.22 -9.65 -3.97
CA PHE A 69 -1.80 -8.39 -4.57
C PHE A 69 -0.91 -8.61 -5.81
N SER A 70 0.02 -9.55 -5.75
CA SER A 70 1.03 -9.73 -6.80
C SER A 70 0.64 -10.79 -7.84
N VAL A 71 -0.19 -11.77 -7.50
CA VAL A 71 -0.61 -12.84 -8.42
C VAL A 71 -2.08 -12.71 -8.78
N GLY A 72 -2.98 -12.79 -7.82
CA GLY A 72 -4.41 -12.81 -8.09
C GLY A 72 -4.90 -11.58 -8.85
N GLN A 73 -4.65 -10.40 -8.30
CA GLN A 73 -5.08 -9.13 -8.89
C GLN A 73 -4.31 -8.79 -10.18
N ALA A 74 -3.02 -9.15 -10.26
CA ALA A 74 -2.24 -8.93 -11.48
C ALA A 74 -2.76 -9.79 -12.64
N MET A 75 -3.12 -11.04 -12.39
CA MET A 75 -3.74 -11.92 -13.40
C MET A 75 -5.11 -11.41 -13.85
N TRP A 76 -5.88 -10.79 -12.97
CA TRP A 76 -7.18 -10.22 -13.30
C TRP A 76 -7.09 -8.90 -14.07
N SER A 77 -6.32 -7.93 -13.56
CA SER A 77 -6.23 -6.57 -14.13
C SER A 77 -5.19 -6.44 -15.22
N GLY A 78 -4.17 -7.30 -15.23
CA GLY A 78 -3.06 -7.25 -16.19
C GLY A 78 -2.05 -6.15 -15.94
N PHE A 79 -1.94 -5.65 -14.71
CA PHE A 79 -0.93 -4.66 -14.33
C PHE A 79 0.47 -5.28 -14.18
N CYS A 80 1.50 -4.43 -14.14
CA CYS A 80 2.88 -4.86 -14.04
C CYS A 80 3.25 -5.21 -12.58
N VAL A 81 3.87 -6.38 -12.41
CA VAL A 81 4.46 -6.82 -11.14
C VAL A 81 5.97 -6.74 -11.24
N ASN A 82 6.58 -5.87 -10.45
CA ASN A 82 8.01 -5.70 -10.37
C ASN A 82 8.55 -6.45 -9.14
N CYS A 83 9.54 -7.29 -9.33
CA CYS A 83 10.21 -7.99 -8.23
C CYS A 83 11.56 -7.32 -7.95
N PRO A 84 11.84 -6.90 -6.72
CA PRO A 84 13.14 -6.33 -6.37
C PRO A 84 14.24 -7.39 -6.47
N GLU A 85 15.45 -6.97 -6.75
CA GLU A 85 16.61 -7.88 -6.81
C GLU A 85 16.91 -8.51 -5.44
N SER A 86 16.80 -7.73 -4.39
CA SER A 86 17.04 -8.15 -3.01
C SER A 86 16.33 -7.25 -2.00
N ALA A 87 16.35 -7.64 -0.73
CA ALA A 87 15.88 -6.78 0.35
C ALA A 87 16.71 -5.49 0.49
N ASP A 88 17.99 -5.54 0.16
CA ASP A 88 18.91 -4.40 0.28
C ASP A 88 18.66 -3.34 -0.81
N THR A 89 18.19 -3.76 -1.99
CA THR A 89 17.88 -2.87 -3.12
C THR A 89 16.47 -2.29 -3.06
N LEU A 90 15.58 -2.84 -2.24
CA LEU A 90 14.16 -2.51 -2.20
C LEU A 90 13.86 -1.01 -2.19
N SER A 91 14.58 -0.23 -1.38
CA SER A 91 14.37 1.21 -1.30
C SER A 91 14.76 1.96 -2.58
N THR A 92 15.74 1.45 -3.32
CA THR A 92 16.15 1.96 -4.62
C THR A 92 15.13 1.57 -5.67
N ASP A 93 14.73 0.30 -5.70
CA ASP A 93 13.76 -0.24 -6.64
C ASP A 93 12.40 0.46 -6.51
N LEU A 94 11.92 0.69 -5.28
CA LEU A 94 10.70 1.47 -5.02
C LEU A 94 10.78 2.90 -5.60
N ARG A 95 11.95 3.55 -5.52
CA ARG A 95 12.13 4.91 -6.05
C ARG A 95 12.22 4.94 -7.56
N GLU A 96 12.87 3.96 -8.16
CA GLU A 96 13.05 3.87 -9.61
C GLU A 96 11.75 3.48 -10.32
N ILE A 97 11.05 2.50 -9.80
CA ILE A 97 9.78 2.02 -10.33
C ILE A 97 8.66 3.04 -10.04
N GLY A 98 8.55 3.47 -8.78
CA GLY A 98 7.46 4.33 -8.31
C GLY A 98 6.11 3.63 -8.47
N PRO A 99 5.77 2.62 -7.65
CA PRO A 99 4.54 1.88 -7.80
C PRO A 99 3.31 2.79 -7.70
N THR A 100 2.27 2.49 -8.47
CA THR A 100 0.97 3.18 -8.41
C THR A 100 0.02 2.53 -7.42
N TYR A 101 0.24 1.24 -7.17
CA TYR A 101 -0.47 0.43 -6.20
C TYR A 101 0.53 -0.13 -5.19
N TYR A 102 0.32 0.13 -3.90
CA TYR A 102 1.30 -0.20 -2.88
C TYR A 102 0.67 -0.89 -1.67
N PHE A 103 1.27 -2.00 -1.26
CA PHE A 103 0.87 -2.72 -0.05
C PHE A 103 2.07 -2.91 0.87
N ALA A 104 1.90 -2.52 2.13
CA ALA A 104 2.93 -2.71 3.14
C ALA A 104 2.31 -2.92 4.54
N PRO A 105 2.92 -3.77 5.38
CA PRO A 105 2.55 -3.85 6.78
C PRO A 105 2.92 -2.53 7.52
N PRO A 106 2.26 -2.21 8.64
CA PRO A 106 2.48 -0.98 9.41
C PRO A 106 3.94 -0.72 9.74
N ARG A 107 4.68 -1.77 10.10
CA ARG A 107 6.10 -1.68 10.45
C ARG A 107 6.98 -1.06 9.34
N VAL A 108 6.64 -1.26 8.08
CA VAL A 108 7.37 -0.66 6.96
C VAL A 108 7.16 0.84 6.95
N PHE A 109 5.93 1.30 7.13
CA PHE A 109 5.60 2.73 7.24
C PHE A 109 6.26 3.38 8.44
N GLU A 110 6.26 2.72 9.60
CA GLU A 110 6.95 3.17 10.82
C GLU A 110 8.45 3.36 10.59
N MET A 111 9.09 2.37 9.99
CA MET A 111 10.52 2.40 9.70
C MET A 111 10.86 3.53 8.71
N GLN A 112 10.06 3.70 7.66
CA GLN A 112 10.25 4.78 6.69
C GLN A 112 10.10 6.15 7.35
N LEU A 113 9.05 6.35 8.18
CA LEU A 113 8.85 7.60 8.91
C LEU A 113 10.01 7.88 9.88
N THR A 114 10.43 6.88 10.64
CA THR A 114 11.57 7.01 11.57
C THR A 114 12.83 7.45 10.83
N ASN A 115 13.12 6.85 9.69
CA ASN A 115 14.27 7.23 8.86
C ASN A 115 14.16 8.68 8.34
N VAL A 116 12.96 9.13 7.98
CA VAL A 116 12.72 10.53 7.60
C VAL A 116 13.02 11.46 8.77
N MET A 117 12.50 11.16 9.96
CA MET A 117 12.68 11.99 11.14
C MET A 117 14.15 12.08 11.54
N ILE A 118 14.88 10.97 11.56
CA ILE A 118 16.33 10.97 11.85
C ILE A 118 17.07 11.87 10.84
N ARG A 119 16.82 11.72 9.54
CA ARG A 119 17.47 12.54 8.51
C ARG A 119 17.11 14.04 8.63
N MET A 120 15.93 14.36 9.13
CA MET A 120 15.54 15.75 9.35
C MET A 120 16.21 16.32 10.59
N GLU A 121 16.38 15.54 11.68
CA GLU A 121 17.16 15.97 12.85
C GLU A 121 18.63 16.25 12.49
N ASP A 122 19.22 15.43 11.64
CA ASP A 122 20.61 15.60 11.17
C ASP A 122 20.75 16.69 10.09
N SER A 123 19.66 17.28 9.63
CA SER A 123 19.69 18.28 8.58
C SER A 123 20.01 19.69 9.11
N GLY A 124 20.43 20.58 8.20
CA GLY A 124 20.67 21.98 8.56
C GLY A 124 19.41 22.68 9.08
N ARG A 125 19.57 23.61 10.02
CA ARG A 125 18.48 24.34 10.73
C ARG A 125 17.40 24.92 9.79
N PHE A 126 17.81 25.45 8.64
CA PHE A 126 16.87 26.02 7.67
C PHE A 126 16.00 24.91 7.02
N LYS A 127 16.61 23.79 6.63
CA LYS A 127 15.89 22.66 6.02
C LYS A 127 14.90 22.05 7.01
N LYS A 128 15.32 21.87 8.27
CA LYS A 128 14.43 21.38 9.34
C LYS A 128 13.27 22.35 9.57
N TRP A 129 13.53 23.64 9.70
CA TRP A 129 12.50 24.66 9.88
C TRP A 129 11.48 24.65 8.71
N LEU A 130 11.97 24.55 7.47
CA LEU A 130 11.10 24.48 6.28
C LEU A 130 10.23 23.21 6.28
N PHE A 131 10.83 22.08 6.64
CA PHE A 131 10.13 20.82 6.79
C PHE A 131 9.02 20.92 7.83
N ASP A 132 9.34 21.37 9.04
CA ASP A 132 8.39 21.49 10.15
C ASP A 132 7.23 22.44 9.77
N TYR A 133 7.54 23.60 9.16
CA TYR A 133 6.56 24.59 8.73
C TYR A 133 5.54 24.04 7.72
N PHE A 134 6.00 23.32 6.72
CA PHE A 134 5.11 22.75 5.71
C PHE A 134 4.40 21.50 6.23
N MET A 135 5.06 20.64 7.01
CA MET A 135 4.43 19.44 7.57
C MET A 135 3.32 19.77 8.57
N GLU A 136 3.49 20.81 9.39
CA GLU A 136 2.41 21.29 10.25
C GLU A 136 1.18 21.70 9.43
N HIS A 137 1.37 22.43 8.34
CA HIS A 137 0.29 22.79 7.44
C HIS A 137 -0.34 21.55 6.74
N ALA A 138 0.47 20.61 6.29
CA ALA A 138 0.00 19.39 5.65
C ALA A 138 -0.91 18.57 6.57
N ARG A 139 -0.55 18.41 7.85
CA ARG A 139 -1.37 17.71 8.84
C ARG A 139 -2.79 18.30 8.96
N HIS A 140 -2.91 19.62 8.87
CA HIS A 140 -4.22 20.28 9.00
C HIS A 140 -5.10 20.18 7.74
N VAL A 141 -4.51 20.12 6.54
CA VAL A 141 -5.30 20.22 5.30
C VAL A 141 -5.07 19.10 4.30
N GLY A 142 -3.98 18.34 4.42
CA GLY A 142 -3.59 17.35 3.42
C GLY A 142 -4.59 16.22 3.28
N GLY A 143 -5.10 15.69 4.38
CA GLY A 143 -6.14 14.67 4.40
C GLY A 143 -7.44 15.18 3.76
N ASP A 144 -7.86 16.40 4.07
CA ASP A 144 -9.07 16.99 3.50
C ASP A 144 -8.91 17.28 2.00
N ILE A 145 -7.72 17.71 1.56
CA ILE A 145 -7.41 17.88 0.13
C ILE A 145 -7.46 16.54 -0.58
N LEU A 146 -6.86 15.50 0.01
CA LEU A 146 -6.86 14.14 -0.54
C LEU A 146 -8.28 13.58 -0.68
N ASP A 147 -9.13 13.81 0.32
CA ASP A 147 -10.52 13.34 0.36
C ASP A 147 -11.47 14.25 -0.45
N GLY A 148 -10.95 15.23 -1.18
CA GLY A 148 -11.77 16.14 -2.00
C GLY A 148 -12.64 17.12 -1.22
N LYS A 149 -12.43 17.27 0.08
CA LYS A 149 -13.17 18.18 0.93
C LYS A 149 -12.86 19.65 0.64
N PRO A 150 -13.75 20.58 0.96
CA PRO A 150 -13.53 22.00 0.72
C PRO A 150 -12.43 22.55 1.62
N VAL A 151 -11.36 23.06 1.01
CA VAL A 151 -10.24 23.74 1.70
C VAL A 151 -10.09 25.15 1.11
N GLY A 152 -9.82 26.12 1.97
CA GLY A 152 -9.64 27.53 1.59
C GLY A 152 -8.54 27.71 0.53
N PHE A 153 -8.76 28.64 -0.40
CA PHE A 153 -7.86 28.89 -1.54
C PHE A 153 -6.39 29.16 -1.11
N GLY A 154 -6.18 29.98 -0.08
CA GLY A 154 -4.84 30.27 0.45
C GLY A 154 -4.14 29.03 1.01
N SER A 155 -4.88 28.14 1.70
CA SER A 155 -4.36 26.89 2.21
C SER A 155 -3.99 25.91 1.09
N ARG A 156 -4.76 25.88 -0.01
CA ARG A 156 -4.41 25.10 -1.20
C ARG A 156 -3.14 25.58 -1.87
N ILE A 157 -2.96 26.90 -2.01
CA ILE A 157 -1.71 27.47 -2.56
C ILE A 157 -0.54 27.10 -1.66
N LYS A 158 -0.67 27.27 -0.33
CA LYS A 158 0.39 26.90 0.60
C LYS A 158 0.72 25.41 0.52
N TYR A 159 -0.30 24.54 0.38
CA TYR A 159 -0.09 23.10 0.21
C TYR A 159 0.65 22.79 -1.10
N LEU A 160 0.33 23.45 -2.22
CA LEU A 160 1.05 23.31 -3.48
C LEU A 160 2.51 23.75 -3.39
N LEU A 161 2.79 24.82 -2.66
CA LEU A 161 4.19 25.23 -2.38
C LEU A 161 4.92 24.17 -1.54
N GLY A 162 4.24 23.60 -0.55
CA GLY A 162 4.74 22.47 0.23
C GLY A 162 4.97 21.22 -0.63
N GLU A 163 4.09 20.94 -1.59
CA GLU A 163 4.26 19.83 -2.54
C GLU A 163 5.55 19.99 -3.35
N LEU A 164 5.80 21.19 -3.85
CA LEU A 164 7.00 21.48 -4.65
C LEU A 164 8.29 21.43 -3.78
N ALA A 165 8.24 21.97 -2.57
CA ALA A 165 9.42 22.16 -1.74
C ALA A 165 9.76 20.95 -0.84
N ILE A 166 8.75 20.23 -0.33
CA ILE A 166 8.89 19.20 0.71
C ILE A 166 8.18 17.90 0.34
N TYR A 167 6.87 17.92 0.08
CA TYR A 167 6.08 16.66 -0.01
C TYR A 167 6.45 15.83 -1.24
N GLY A 168 6.58 16.45 -2.41
CA GLY A 168 6.97 15.77 -3.64
C GLY A 168 8.38 15.13 -3.54
N PRO A 169 9.43 15.89 -3.16
CA PRO A 169 10.76 15.32 -2.90
C PRO A 169 10.76 14.21 -1.85
N LEU A 170 9.93 14.34 -0.78
CA LEU A 170 9.80 13.33 0.25
C LEU A 170 9.15 12.05 -0.28
N LYS A 171 8.01 12.17 -0.96
CA LYS A 171 7.34 11.05 -1.62
C LYS A 171 8.27 10.33 -2.61
N ASN A 172 9.03 11.08 -3.38
CA ASN A 172 10.02 10.51 -4.30
C ASN A 172 11.12 9.74 -3.55
N THR A 173 11.61 10.29 -2.44
CA THR A 173 12.61 9.61 -1.61
C THR A 173 12.09 8.31 -1.00
N LEU A 174 10.80 8.27 -0.67
CA LEU A 174 10.12 7.09 -0.13
C LEU A 174 9.70 6.07 -1.21
N GLY A 175 9.79 6.44 -2.50
CA GLY A 175 9.31 5.63 -3.60
C GLY A 175 7.79 5.65 -3.76
N LEU A 176 7.11 6.63 -3.17
CA LEU A 176 5.64 6.70 -3.10
C LEU A 176 5.04 7.84 -3.94
N SER A 177 5.83 8.45 -4.82
CA SER A 177 5.41 9.63 -5.60
C SER A 177 4.26 9.37 -6.58
N LYS A 178 4.12 8.12 -7.05
CA LYS A 178 3.09 7.73 -8.01
C LYS A 178 1.96 6.91 -7.37
N VAL A 179 2.01 6.65 -6.06
CA VAL A 179 1.00 5.83 -5.38
C VAL A 179 -0.37 6.46 -5.49
N ARG A 180 -1.26 5.77 -6.19
CA ARG A 180 -2.67 6.11 -6.37
C ARG A 180 -3.54 5.48 -5.28
N VAL A 181 -3.23 4.25 -4.94
CA VAL A 181 -3.87 3.49 -3.87
C VAL A 181 -2.80 2.76 -3.06
N GLY A 182 -2.80 2.96 -1.76
CA GLY A 182 -1.94 2.28 -0.81
C GLY A 182 -2.73 1.58 0.27
N TYR A 183 -2.29 0.38 0.67
CA TYR A 183 -2.89 -0.37 1.75
C TYR A 183 -1.89 -0.72 2.84
N THR A 184 -2.39 -0.73 4.07
CA THR A 184 -1.73 -1.36 5.21
C THR A 184 -2.67 -2.35 5.88
N ALA A 185 -2.11 -3.46 6.36
CA ALA A 185 -2.87 -4.54 7.00
C ALA A 185 -1.98 -5.39 7.91
N GLY A 186 -2.61 -6.31 8.64
CA GLY A 186 -1.97 -7.24 9.56
C GLY A 186 -1.97 -6.78 11.00
N GLU A 187 -1.76 -5.49 11.22
CA GLU A 187 -1.82 -4.84 12.53
C GLU A 187 -2.47 -3.46 12.38
N ALA A 188 -2.91 -2.86 13.46
CA ALA A 188 -3.39 -1.49 13.44
C ALA A 188 -2.19 -0.54 13.27
N ILE A 189 -2.23 0.30 12.27
CA ILE A 189 -1.25 1.38 12.13
C ILE A 189 -1.57 2.49 13.13
N GLY A 190 -0.53 3.05 13.77
CA GLY A 190 -0.72 4.19 14.68
C GLY A 190 -1.33 5.41 13.95
N PRO A 191 -2.26 6.15 14.58
CA PRO A 191 -2.93 7.28 13.94
C PRO A 191 -1.95 8.35 13.44
N GLU A 192 -0.88 8.62 14.17
CA GLU A 192 0.14 9.60 13.79
C GLU A 192 0.88 9.22 12.50
N ILE A 193 1.18 7.92 12.34
CA ILE A 193 1.86 7.39 11.15
C ILE A 193 0.91 7.46 9.96
N PHE A 194 -0.33 7.04 10.18
CA PHE A 194 -1.37 7.07 9.17
C PHE A 194 -1.64 8.49 8.66
N GLU A 195 -1.81 9.44 9.59
CA GLU A 195 -2.00 10.86 9.30
C GLU A 195 -0.80 11.44 8.54
N PHE A 196 0.43 11.08 8.92
CA PHE A 196 1.63 11.54 8.22
C PHE A 196 1.57 11.23 6.72
N TYR A 197 1.32 10.00 6.32
CA TYR A 197 1.27 9.62 4.90
C TYR A 197 0.11 10.26 4.16
N ARG A 198 -1.07 10.31 4.78
CA ARG A 198 -2.23 10.97 4.20
C ARG A 198 -2.05 12.47 4.06
N SER A 199 -1.37 13.12 5.00
CA SER A 199 -1.04 14.54 4.92
C SER A 199 -0.15 14.88 3.72
N LEU A 200 0.69 13.95 3.28
CA LEU A 200 1.49 14.08 2.06
C LEU A 200 0.68 13.87 0.76
N GLY A 201 -0.60 13.58 0.85
CA GLY A 201 -1.46 13.28 -0.29
C GLY A 201 -1.35 11.85 -0.79
N ILE A 202 -0.80 10.94 0.01
CA ILE A 202 -0.78 9.50 -0.30
C ILE A 202 -2.11 8.90 0.14
N ASN A 203 -2.86 8.31 -0.82
CA ASN A 203 -4.11 7.64 -0.54
C ASN A 203 -3.87 6.30 0.18
N LEU A 204 -3.41 6.39 1.43
CA LEU A 204 -3.21 5.24 2.29
C LEU A 204 -4.52 4.87 2.96
N LYS A 205 -4.89 3.59 2.87
CA LYS A 205 -6.09 2.99 3.43
C LYS A 205 -5.71 1.80 4.32
N GLN A 206 -6.61 1.42 5.20
CA GLN A 206 -6.49 0.20 5.96
C GLN A 206 -7.44 -0.86 5.42
N LEU A 207 -6.99 -2.10 5.44
CA LEU A 207 -7.84 -3.26 5.28
C LEU A 207 -7.71 -4.19 6.48
N TYR A 208 -8.78 -4.85 6.81
CA TYR A 208 -8.80 -5.93 7.78
C TYR A 208 -9.09 -7.24 7.05
N GLY A 209 -8.28 -8.25 7.37
CA GLY A 209 -8.44 -9.54 6.74
C GLY A 209 -7.61 -10.64 7.39
N GLN A 210 -7.78 -11.83 6.84
CA GLN A 210 -7.08 -13.03 7.29
C GLN A 210 -6.94 -14.03 6.12
N THR A 211 -6.06 -15.00 6.29
CA THR A 211 -5.77 -15.98 5.23
C THR A 211 -7.02 -16.77 4.82
N GLU A 212 -7.86 -17.17 5.77
CA GLU A 212 -9.09 -17.92 5.55
C GLU A 212 -10.15 -17.16 4.76
N ALA A 213 -10.05 -15.82 4.71
CA ALA A 213 -10.93 -14.94 3.95
C ALA A 213 -10.28 -14.41 2.67
N SER A 214 -9.20 -15.03 2.18
CA SER A 214 -8.46 -14.58 1.00
C SER A 214 -8.00 -13.13 1.10
N VAL A 215 -7.56 -12.68 2.27
CA VAL A 215 -7.15 -11.33 2.69
C VAL A 215 -8.33 -10.46 3.14
N TYR A 216 -9.31 -10.22 2.28
CA TYR A 216 -10.24 -9.11 2.44
C TYR A 216 -11.51 -9.53 3.21
N ILE A 217 -11.67 -8.98 4.42
CA ILE A 217 -12.95 -8.98 5.14
C ILE A 217 -13.58 -7.60 5.03
N THR A 218 -12.80 -6.54 5.30
CA THR A 218 -13.23 -5.15 5.12
C THR A 218 -12.08 -4.30 4.60
N GLN A 219 -12.41 -3.27 3.83
CA GLN A 219 -11.45 -2.27 3.35
C GLN A 219 -12.11 -0.88 3.33
N GLN A 220 -11.30 0.14 3.52
CA GLN A 220 -11.78 1.52 3.55
C GLN A 220 -11.98 2.03 2.12
N PRO A 221 -13.13 2.67 1.81
CA PRO A 221 -13.33 3.36 0.54
C PRO A 221 -12.55 4.69 0.49
N ASP A 222 -12.40 5.22 -0.72
CA ASP A 222 -11.81 6.55 -0.91
C ASP A 222 -12.68 7.65 -0.27
N GLY A 223 -12.05 8.61 0.37
CA GLY A 223 -12.73 9.75 1.00
C GLY A 223 -13.40 9.46 2.35
N GLU A 224 -13.51 8.20 2.77
CA GLU A 224 -14.13 7.78 4.05
C GLU A 224 -13.12 7.10 4.98
N VAL A 225 -11.87 7.43 4.84
CA VAL A 225 -10.78 6.85 5.64
C VAL A 225 -10.76 7.51 7.03
N ARG A 226 -10.77 6.66 8.09
CA ARG A 226 -10.78 7.09 9.50
C ARG A 226 -9.70 6.38 10.29
#